data_61033bced64ae7819597836ece0c033e
#
_entry.id   61033bced64ae7819597836ece0c033e
#
_cell.length_a   1.000
_cell.length_b   1.000
_cell.length_c   1.000
_cell.angle_alpha   90.00
_cell.angle_beta   90.00
_cell.angle_gamma   90.00
#
_symmetry.space_group_name_H-M   'P 1'
#
loop_
_entity.id
_entity.type
_entity.pdbx_description
1 polymer ?
#
loop_
_entity_poly.entity_id
_entity_poly.type
_entity_poly.pdbx_seq_one_letter_code
_entity_poly.pdbx_strand_id
1 'polypeptide(L)'
;MIAALRSSVAFLFTCILTPLGALIGFPATWITGSADLLYAIAMWIARTGLKIAGVTVQVEGKENLDPKATYIFMCNHVSNLDPPVLITRLPKRTSVLVKKELFKVPVLGQAMRMGDLVSVDRSNREAALESMRQAVDMMKLGLNMTIFPEGTRSRDGRLLPFKKGPFYLAMESGVPVVPVTILGSEDLMGKGSVLIRPGTVKLVFHGPLLPANFAQKEDLIEAVRQGIASALPPALREANLDAPA
;
A
#
# COMPACT_ATOMS: atom_id res chain seq x y z
N MET A 1 -0.26 -22.23 18.75
CA MET A 1 -0.47 -23.36 17.82
C MET A 1 -1.39 -22.96 16.65
N ILE A 2 -2.61 -22.51 16.87
CA ILE A 2 -3.59 -22.15 15.81
C ILE A 2 -3.06 -21.05 14.88
N ALA A 3 -2.49 -19.94 15.39
CA ALA A 3 -1.94 -18.87 14.58
C ALA A 3 -0.80 -19.34 13.64
N ALA A 4 0.09 -20.19 14.14
CA ALA A 4 1.18 -20.76 13.33
C ALA A 4 0.62 -21.63 12.19
N LEU A 5 -0.35 -22.50 12.49
CA LEU A 5 -1.01 -23.34 11.49
C LEU A 5 -1.67 -22.49 10.41
N ARG A 6 -2.47 -21.49 10.79
CA ARG A 6 -3.14 -20.58 9.84
C ARG A 6 -2.15 -19.80 8.98
N SER A 7 -1.07 -19.29 9.59
CA SER A 7 -0.01 -18.58 8.86
C SER A 7 0.67 -19.50 7.84
N SER A 8 1.02 -20.74 8.24
CA SER A 8 1.64 -21.72 7.34
C SER A 8 0.71 -22.10 6.18
N VAL A 9 -0.58 -22.33 6.46
CA VAL A 9 -1.57 -22.62 5.42
C VAL A 9 -1.75 -21.44 4.48
N ALA A 10 -1.86 -20.20 4.99
CA ALA A 10 -1.97 -18.99 4.18
C ALA A 10 -0.72 -18.76 3.31
N PHE A 11 0.46 -18.99 3.87
CA PHE A 11 1.72 -18.89 3.14
C PHE A 11 1.82 -19.93 2.02
N LEU A 12 1.55 -21.20 2.32
CA LEU A 12 1.57 -22.29 1.34
C LEU A 12 0.52 -22.04 0.23
N PHE A 13 -0.70 -21.64 0.59
CA PHE A 13 -1.74 -21.23 -0.34
C PHE A 13 -1.22 -20.15 -1.30
N THR A 14 -0.63 -19.08 -0.77
CA THR A 14 -0.10 -17.97 -1.58
C THR A 14 1.04 -18.43 -2.47
N CYS A 15 1.99 -19.23 -1.95
CA CYS A 15 3.12 -19.75 -2.71
C CYS A 15 2.69 -20.66 -3.87
N ILE A 16 1.62 -21.46 -3.70
CA ILE A 16 1.11 -22.34 -4.76
C ILE A 16 0.26 -21.54 -5.76
N LEU A 17 -0.65 -20.70 -5.27
CA LEU A 17 -1.63 -20.05 -6.15
C LEU A 17 -1.02 -18.88 -6.94
N THR A 18 0.03 -18.23 -6.46
CA THR A 18 0.69 -17.15 -7.21
C THR A 18 1.26 -17.64 -8.55
N PRO A 19 2.10 -18.71 -8.63
CA PRO A 19 2.57 -19.21 -9.92
C PRO A 19 1.45 -19.80 -10.79
N LEU A 20 0.46 -20.47 -10.20
CA LEU A 20 -0.70 -20.98 -10.96
C LEU A 20 -1.53 -19.83 -11.54
N GLY A 21 -1.76 -18.78 -10.78
CA GLY A 21 -2.43 -17.57 -11.27
C GLY A 21 -1.63 -16.86 -12.36
N ALA A 22 -0.30 -16.87 -12.28
CA ALA A 22 0.57 -16.31 -13.30
C ALA A 22 0.50 -17.08 -14.62
N LEU A 23 0.32 -18.42 -14.60
CA LEU A 23 0.12 -19.24 -15.81
C LEU A 23 -1.11 -18.81 -16.61
N ILE A 24 -2.11 -18.24 -15.98
CA ILE A 24 -3.32 -17.70 -16.61
C ILE A 24 -3.16 -16.21 -16.89
N GLY A 25 -2.72 -15.46 -15.88
CA GLY A 25 -2.68 -14.00 -15.93
C GLY A 25 -1.64 -13.43 -16.92
N PHE A 26 -0.46 -14.04 -17.06
CA PHE A 26 0.58 -13.56 -17.97
C PHE A 26 0.18 -13.71 -19.44
N PRO A 27 -0.24 -14.90 -19.95
CA PRO A 27 -0.73 -15.02 -21.30
C PRO A 27 -1.92 -14.10 -21.59
N ALA A 28 -2.88 -14.01 -20.66
CA ALA A 28 -4.02 -13.13 -20.81
C ALA A 28 -3.60 -11.66 -20.96
N THR A 29 -2.65 -11.19 -20.14
CA THR A 29 -2.13 -9.82 -20.24
C THR A 29 -1.41 -9.57 -21.57
N TRP A 30 -0.62 -10.54 -22.07
CA TRP A 30 0.05 -10.42 -23.38
C TRP A 30 -0.93 -10.39 -24.55
N ILE A 31 -1.99 -11.18 -24.49
CA ILE A 31 -3.00 -11.27 -25.57
C ILE A 31 -3.91 -10.03 -25.55
N THR A 32 -4.34 -9.57 -24.39
CA THR A 32 -5.33 -8.49 -24.25
C THR A 32 -4.72 -7.10 -24.15
N GLY A 33 -3.41 -7.00 -23.83
CA GLY A 33 -2.77 -5.73 -23.46
C GLY A 33 -3.23 -5.14 -22.12
N SER A 34 -4.12 -5.84 -21.37
CA SER A 34 -4.65 -5.40 -20.08
C SER A 34 -4.22 -6.35 -18.96
N ALA A 35 -3.76 -5.78 -17.84
CA ALA A 35 -3.45 -6.53 -16.63
C ALA A 35 -4.67 -6.75 -15.70
N ASP A 36 -5.89 -6.48 -16.13
CA ASP A 36 -7.08 -6.53 -15.28
C ASP A 36 -7.36 -7.92 -14.72
N LEU A 37 -7.23 -8.96 -15.57
CA LEU A 37 -7.38 -10.34 -15.11
C LEU A 37 -6.27 -10.75 -14.15
N LEU A 38 -5.02 -10.39 -14.45
CA LEU A 38 -3.88 -10.65 -13.57
C LEU A 38 -4.09 -9.97 -12.20
N TYR A 39 -4.53 -8.71 -12.20
CA TYR A 39 -4.86 -7.98 -10.99
C TYR A 39 -6.01 -8.63 -10.21
N ALA A 40 -7.08 -9.05 -10.89
CA ALA A 40 -8.22 -9.71 -10.26
C ALA A 40 -7.81 -11.03 -9.57
N ILE A 41 -6.98 -11.84 -10.24
CA ILE A 41 -6.41 -13.08 -9.69
C ILE A 41 -5.56 -12.76 -8.45
N ALA A 42 -4.64 -11.78 -8.54
CA ALA A 42 -3.79 -11.37 -7.43
C ALA A 42 -4.62 -10.89 -6.22
N MET A 43 -5.67 -10.11 -6.46
CA MET A 43 -6.57 -9.62 -5.41
C MET A 43 -7.39 -10.76 -4.78
N TRP A 44 -7.81 -11.74 -5.58
CA TRP A 44 -8.51 -12.92 -5.05
C TRP A 44 -7.58 -13.75 -4.16
N ILE A 45 -6.34 -14.01 -4.60
CA ILE A 45 -5.33 -14.73 -3.81
C ILE A 45 -5.04 -13.97 -2.50
N ALA A 46 -4.83 -12.65 -2.56
CA ALA A 46 -4.55 -11.83 -1.38
C ALA A 46 -5.72 -11.84 -0.38
N ARG A 47 -6.96 -11.62 -0.85
CA ARG A 47 -8.16 -11.67 0.01
C ARG A 47 -8.35 -13.02 0.67
N THR A 48 -8.17 -14.11 -0.09
CA THR A 48 -8.31 -15.47 0.42
C THR A 48 -7.20 -15.80 1.42
N GLY A 49 -5.96 -15.42 1.13
CA GLY A 49 -4.82 -15.59 2.05
C GLY A 49 -5.04 -14.86 3.38
N LEU A 50 -5.51 -13.61 3.36
CA LEU A 50 -5.87 -12.85 4.56
C LEU A 50 -6.99 -13.57 5.35
N LYS A 51 -8.03 -14.09 4.67
CA LYS A 51 -9.13 -14.83 5.31
C LYS A 51 -8.63 -16.12 5.96
N ILE A 52 -7.77 -16.89 5.29
CA ILE A 52 -7.14 -18.11 5.83
C ILE A 52 -6.32 -17.77 7.08
N ALA A 53 -5.52 -16.69 7.03
CA ALA A 53 -4.74 -16.22 8.16
C ALA A 53 -5.63 -15.73 9.33
N GLY A 54 -6.93 -15.53 9.11
CA GLY A 54 -7.88 -15.03 10.11
C GLY A 54 -7.88 -13.53 10.27
N VAL A 55 -7.46 -12.80 9.24
CA VAL A 55 -7.46 -11.33 9.22
C VAL A 55 -8.82 -10.83 8.74
N THR A 56 -9.53 -10.11 9.61
CA THR A 56 -10.74 -9.37 9.28
C THR A 56 -10.38 -7.92 8.97
N VAL A 57 -10.97 -7.34 7.93
CA VAL A 57 -10.71 -5.94 7.55
C VAL A 57 -11.99 -5.13 7.66
N GLN A 58 -12.01 -4.19 8.58
CA GLN A 58 -13.05 -3.17 8.71
C GLN A 58 -12.66 -1.93 7.92
N VAL A 59 -13.63 -1.30 7.25
CA VAL A 59 -13.39 -0.14 6.38
C VAL A 59 -14.39 0.95 6.74
N GLU A 60 -13.90 2.16 6.96
CA GLU A 60 -14.70 3.37 7.22
C GLU A 60 -14.29 4.50 6.27
N GLY A 61 -15.22 5.35 5.88
CA GLY A 61 -15.00 6.57 5.09
C GLY A 61 -14.77 6.33 3.59
N LYS A 62 -14.66 5.09 3.14
CA LYS A 62 -14.47 4.77 1.71
C LYS A 62 -15.66 5.17 0.85
N GLU A 63 -16.85 5.16 1.40
CA GLU A 63 -18.12 5.55 0.77
C GLU A 63 -18.14 7.02 0.34
N ASN A 64 -17.24 7.86 0.90
CA ASN A 64 -17.10 9.27 0.55
C ASN A 64 -16.19 9.51 -0.67
N LEU A 65 -15.64 8.45 -1.27
CA LEU A 65 -14.76 8.53 -2.43
C LEU A 65 -15.52 8.21 -3.71
N ASP A 66 -15.32 9.02 -4.76
CA ASP A 66 -15.79 8.68 -6.10
C ASP A 66 -15.01 7.45 -6.62
N PRO A 67 -15.68 6.31 -6.88
CA PRO A 67 -14.99 5.10 -7.35
C PRO A 67 -14.38 5.25 -8.76
N LYS A 68 -14.77 6.28 -9.53
CA LYS A 68 -14.23 6.55 -10.86
C LYS A 68 -13.01 7.47 -10.83
N ALA A 69 -12.87 8.31 -9.79
CA ALA A 69 -11.75 9.24 -9.67
C ALA A 69 -10.41 8.52 -9.45
N THR A 70 -9.32 9.18 -9.78
CA THR A 70 -7.95 8.72 -9.49
C THR A 70 -7.46 9.40 -8.22
N TYR A 71 -6.85 8.64 -7.32
CA TYR A 71 -6.36 9.12 -6.04
C TYR A 71 -4.94 8.65 -5.75
N ILE A 72 -4.22 9.43 -4.95
CA ILE A 72 -3.01 9.01 -4.26
C ILE A 72 -3.41 8.64 -2.82
N PHE A 73 -3.41 7.35 -2.49
CA PHE A 73 -3.63 6.89 -1.12
C PHE A 73 -2.32 6.95 -0.34
N MET A 74 -2.25 7.80 0.68
CA MET A 74 -1.09 7.91 1.57
C MET A 74 -1.43 7.35 2.94
N CYS A 75 -0.67 6.35 3.40
CA CYS A 75 -0.99 5.55 4.58
C CYS A 75 0.19 5.45 5.55
N ASN A 76 -0.09 5.35 6.85
CA ASN A 76 0.92 4.91 7.81
C ASN A 76 1.36 3.46 7.53
N HIS A 77 2.55 3.08 8.00
CA HIS A 77 3.13 1.77 7.69
C HIS A 77 3.75 1.11 8.92
N VAL A 78 3.12 0.05 9.41
CA VAL A 78 3.51 -0.64 10.65
C VAL A 78 3.73 -2.14 10.44
N SER A 79 3.17 -2.72 9.36
CA SER A 79 3.16 -4.17 9.13
C SER A 79 3.43 -4.54 7.66
N ASN A 80 3.90 -5.76 7.41
CA ASN A 80 3.88 -6.36 6.07
C ASN A 80 2.45 -6.68 5.59
N LEU A 81 1.45 -6.67 6.48
CA LEU A 81 0.05 -6.84 6.12
C LEU A 81 -0.58 -5.57 5.54
N ASP A 82 0.01 -4.39 5.75
CA ASP A 82 -0.60 -3.13 5.31
C ASP A 82 -0.88 -3.09 3.80
N PRO A 83 0.09 -3.42 2.90
CA PRO A 83 -0.18 -3.39 1.48
C PRO A 83 -1.31 -4.34 1.04
N PRO A 84 -1.31 -5.64 1.35
CA PRO A 84 -2.40 -6.52 0.92
C PRO A 84 -3.75 -6.19 1.57
N VAL A 85 -3.76 -5.72 2.82
CA VAL A 85 -4.99 -5.28 3.49
C VAL A 85 -5.58 -4.06 2.78
N LEU A 86 -4.77 -3.04 2.51
CA LEU A 86 -5.23 -1.81 1.87
C LEU A 86 -5.65 -2.03 0.42
N ILE A 87 -4.76 -2.59 -0.41
CA ILE A 87 -4.96 -2.71 -1.86
C ILE A 87 -6.22 -3.53 -2.18
N THR A 88 -6.50 -4.57 -1.39
CA THR A 88 -7.71 -5.40 -1.57
C THR A 88 -9.01 -4.66 -1.27
N ARG A 89 -8.97 -3.46 -0.69
CA ARG A 89 -10.15 -2.63 -0.32
C ARG A 89 -10.28 -1.36 -1.15
N LEU A 90 -9.31 -1.04 -2.01
CA LEU A 90 -9.38 0.14 -2.87
C LEU A 90 -10.51 0.03 -3.91
N PRO A 91 -11.07 1.17 -4.37
CA PRO A 91 -12.22 1.19 -5.28
C PRO A 91 -11.88 0.66 -6.69
N LYS A 92 -10.63 0.84 -7.15
CA LYS A 92 -10.13 0.34 -8.45
C LYS A 92 -8.65 -0.01 -8.38
N ARG A 93 -8.07 -0.47 -9.49
CA ARG A 93 -6.64 -0.79 -9.59
C ARG A 93 -5.77 0.34 -9.06
N THR A 94 -4.70 -0.04 -8.39
CA THR A 94 -3.69 0.87 -7.87
C THR A 94 -2.30 0.40 -8.25
N SER A 95 -1.45 1.33 -8.66
CA SER A 95 -0.01 1.15 -8.64
C SER A 95 0.50 1.35 -7.20
N VAL A 96 1.64 0.79 -6.91
CA VAL A 96 2.28 0.90 -5.58
C VAL A 96 3.76 1.19 -5.76
N LEU A 97 4.31 2.11 -4.96
CA LEU A 97 5.75 2.30 -4.88
C LEU A 97 6.38 1.17 -4.06
N VAL A 98 7.03 0.23 -4.73
CA VAL A 98 7.57 -0.99 -4.13
C VAL A 98 9.10 -0.98 -4.17
N LYS A 99 9.72 -1.49 -3.11
CA LYS A 99 11.18 -1.62 -3.01
C LYS A 99 11.74 -2.48 -4.16
N LYS A 100 12.78 -2.00 -4.85
CA LYS A 100 13.35 -2.64 -6.08
C LYS A 100 13.72 -4.11 -5.90
N GLU A 101 14.11 -4.52 -4.69
CA GLU A 101 14.52 -5.90 -4.42
C GLU A 101 13.36 -6.90 -4.60
N LEU A 102 12.11 -6.48 -4.38
CA LEU A 102 10.94 -7.35 -4.57
C LEU A 102 10.69 -7.67 -6.05
N PHE A 103 11.12 -6.80 -6.96
CA PHE A 103 11.06 -7.08 -8.41
C PHE A 103 12.02 -8.16 -8.87
N LYS A 104 12.98 -8.59 -8.03
CA LYS A 104 13.90 -9.71 -8.31
C LYS A 104 13.31 -11.06 -7.95
N VAL A 105 12.20 -11.10 -7.19
CA VAL A 105 11.53 -12.35 -6.80
C VAL A 105 10.90 -12.99 -8.03
N PRO A 106 11.22 -14.24 -8.38
CA PRO A 106 10.63 -14.92 -9.53
C PRO A 106 9.10 -14.92 -9.47
N VAL A 107 8.44 -14.89 -10.63
CA VAL A 107 6.99 -14.80 -10.80
C VAL A 107 6.40 -13.51 -10.21
N LEU A 108 6.62 -13.22 -8.92
CA LEU A 108 6.09 -12.04 -8.24
C LEU A 108 6.63 -10.75 -8.89
N GLY A 109 7.95 -10.68 -9.15
CA GLY A 109 8.56 -9.51 -9.79
C GLY A 109 8.02 -9.26 -11.19
N GLN A 110 7.76 -10.33 -11.97
CA GLN A 110 7.13 -10.21 -13.28
C GLN A 110 5.66 -9.78 -13.16
N ALA A 111 4.91 -10.36 -12.22
CA ALA A 111 3.53 -9.96 -11.95
C ALA A 111 3.42 -8.48 -11.56
N MET A 112 4.37 -7.98 -10.75
CA MET A 112 4.43 -6.57 -10.36
C MET A 112 4.70 -5.65 -11.57
N ARG A 113 5.65 -6.02 -12.45
CA ARG A 113 5.91 -5.26 -13.69
C ARG A 113 4.68 -5.21 -14.59
N MET A 114 4.06 -6.36 -14.84
CA MET A 114 2.87 -6.46 -15.69
C MET A 114 1.63 -5.83 -15.04
N GLY A 115 1.61 -5.73 -13.71
CA GLY A 115 0.55 -5.10 -12.93
C GLY A 115 0.71 -3.59 -12.73
N ASP A 116 1.67 -2.96 -13.43
CA ASP A 116 1.93 -1.52 -13.39
C ASP A 116 2.39 -1.00 -12.01
N LEU A 117 3.07 -1.85 -11.22
CA LEU A 117 3.69 -1.42 -9.98
C LEU A 117 5.03 -0.71 -10.28
N VAL A 118 5.32 0.34 -9.52
CA VAL A 118 6.52 1.17 -9.73
C VAL A 118 7.62 0.75 -8.75
N SER A 119 8.78 0.39 -9.32
CA SER A 119 9.98 0.06 -8.55
C SER A 119 10.65 1.34 -8.03
N VAL A 120 10.98 1.39 -6.74
CA VAL A 120 11.72 2.51 -6.16
C VAL A 120 13.05 2.07 -5.52
N ASP A 121 14.13 2.70 -5.96
CA ASP A 121 15.43 2.62 -5.29
C ASP A 121 15.55 3.77 -4.29
N ARG A 122 15.35 3.47 -3.01
CA ARG A 122 15.41 4.47 -1.93
C ARG A 122 16.81 4.91 -1.58
N SER A 123 17.84 4.24 -2.08
CA SER A 123 19.26 4.57 -1.85
C SER A 123 19.84 5.49 -2.93
N ASN A 124 19.15 5.61 -4.08
CA ASN A 124 19.57 6.45 -5.20
C ASN A 124 18.53 7.52 -5.50
N ARG A 125 18.90 8.79 -5.33
CA ARG A 125 18.02 9.94 -5.51
C ARG A 125 17.53 10.09 -6.95
N GLU A 126 18.39 9.88 -7.93
CA GLU A 126 18.03 10.02 -9.37
C GLU A 126 17.06 8.91 -9.78
N ALA A 127 17.34 7.66 -9.39
CA ALA A 127 16.45 6.54 -9.62
C ALA A 127 15.09 6.72 -8.91
N ALA A 128 15.07 7.32 -7.72
CA ALA A 128 13.83 7.63 -7.01
C ALA A 128 13.01 8.71 -7.74
N LEU A 129 13.66 9.73 -8.33
CA LEU A 129 12.98 10.74 -9.14
C LEU A 129 12.38 10.14 -10.43
N GLU A 130 13.10 9.23 -11.09
CA GLU A 130 12.57 8.51 -12.25
C GLU A 130 11.37 7.65 -11.89
N SER A 131 11.41 6.98 -10.74
CA SER A 131 10.25 6.23 -10.22
C SER A 131 9.04 7.14 -9.98
N MET A 132 9.24 8.39 -9.55
CA MET A 132 8.16 9.35 -9.38
C MET A 132 7.53 9.75 -10.73
N ARG A 133 8.35 9.96 -11.79
CA ARG A 133 7.82 10.22 -13.13
C ARG A 133 6.98 9.07 -13.65
N GLN A 134 7.45 7.84 -13.52
CA GLN A 134 6.68 6.63 -13.87
C GLN A 134 5.36 6.58 -13.09
N ALA A 135 5.36 6.95 -11.81
CA ALA A 135 4.14 7.00 -11.00
C ALA A 135 3.14 8.04 -11.55
N VAL A 136 3.61 9.23 -12.00
CA VAL A 136 2.75 10.22 -12.68
C VAL A 136 2.11 9.63 -13.93
N ASP A 137 2.88 8.91 -14.75
CA ASP A 137 2.36 8.31 -15.98
C ASP A 137 1.31 7.24 -15.70
N MET A 138 1.49 6.42 -14.66
CA MET A 138 0.47 5.46 -14.24
C MET A 138 -0.83 6.16 -13.82
N MET A 139 -0.75 7.30 -13.13
CA MET A 139 -1.93 8.07 -12.74
C MET A 139 -2.64 8.72 -13.94
N LYS A 140 -1.90 9.16 -14.97
CA LYS A 140 -2.48 9.64 -16.25
C LYS A 140 -3.27 8.54 -16.98
N LEU A 141 -2.87 7.26 -16.82
CA LEU A 141 -3.62 6.10 -17.31
C LEU A 141 -4.84 5.76 -16.43
N GLY A 142 -5.14 6.57 -15.43
CA GLY A 142 -6.29 6.40 -14.54
C GLY A 142 -6.08 5.41 -13.38
N LEU A 143 -4.86 4.91 -13.17
CA LEU A 143 -4.55 4.06 -12.01
C LEU A 143 -4.42 4.89 -10.74
N ASN A 144 -4.95 4.38 -9.63
CA ASN A 144 -4.63 4.94 -8.32
C ASN A 144 -3.14 4.73 -8.01
N MET A 145 -2.63 5.52 -7.07
CA MET A 145 -1.29 5.32 -6.51
C MET A 145 -1.39 5.07 -5.01
N THR A 146 -0.71 4.04 -4.52
CA THR A 146 -0.61 3.75 -3.07
C THR A 146 0.81 3.98 -2.60
N ILE A 147 0.97 4.80 -1.57
CA ILE A 147 2.27 5.23 -1.04
C ILE A 147 2.24 5.16 0.49
N PHE A 148 3.33 4.68 1.06
CA PHE A 148 3.64 4.78 2.48
C PHE A 148 4.69 5.88 2.67
N PRO A 149 4.29 7.13 3.01
CA PRO A 149 5.18 8.28 2.97
C PRO A 149 6.30 8.22 4.02
N GLU A 150 6.17 7.41 5.04
CA GLU A 150 7.22 7.12 6.03
C GLU A 150 8.46 6.47 5.40
N GLY A 151 8.29 5.75 4.27
CA GLY A 151 9.37 5.08 3.55
C GLY A 151 9.92 3.84 4.23
N THR A 152 9.50 3.53 5.45
CA THR A 152 9.82 2.31 6.20
C THR A 152 8.67 2.00 7.16
N ARG A 153 8.65 0.79 7.71
CA ARG A 153 7.67 0.41 8.75
C ARG A 153 8.10 0.94 10.11
N SER A 154 7.16 1.49 10.87
CA SER A 154 7.33 1.75 12.29
C SER A 154 7.56 0.44 13.06
N ARG A 155 8.28 0.50 14.18
CA ARG A 155 8.52 -0.66 15.04
C ARG A 155 7.59 -0.69 16.25
N ASP A 156 7.20 0.49 16.70
CA ASP A 156 6.40 0.73 17.91
C ASP A 156 4.97 1.20 17.60
N GLY A 157 4.58 1.16 16.31
CA GLY A 157 3.28 1.59 15.84
C GLY A 157 3.12 3.11 15.70
N ARG A 158 4.08 3.91 16.15
CA ARG A 158 4.01 5.37 16.09
C ARG A 158 4.21 5.88 14.66
N LEU A 159 3.55 6.98 14.35
CA LEU A 159 3.62 7.63 13.05
C LEU A 159 5.00 8.28 12.83
N LEU A 160 5.78 7.74 11.90
CA LEU A 160 7.12 8.23 11.58
C LEU A 160 7.07 9.55 10.77
N PRO A 161 8.19 10.29 10.69
CA PRO A 161 8.30 11.45 9.81
C PRO A 161 8.12 11.06 8.33
N PHE A 162 7.40 11.89 7.58
CA PHE A 162 7.13 11.66 6.17
C PHE A 162 8.28 12.11 5.28
N LYS A 163 8.59 11.32 4.25
CA LYS A 163 9.53 11.68 3.19
C LYS A 163 8.87 12.67 2.23
N LYS A 164 9.64 13.67 1.77
CA LYS A 164 9.12 14.74 0.90
C LYS A 164 8.77 14.27 -0.53
N GLY A 165 9.40 13.20 -1.02
CA GLY A 165 9.21 12.69 -2.40
C GLY A 165 7.76 12.43 -2.80
N PRO A 166 6.96 11.69 -2.02
CA PRO A 166 5.54 11.48 -2.31
C PRO A 166 4.71 12.75 -2.46
N PHE A 167 5.07 13.80 -1.76
CA PHE A 167 4.36 15.08 -1.80
C PHE A 167 4.76 15.94 -3.00
N TYR A 168 6.01 15.84 -3.48
CA TYR A 168 6.39 16.38 -4.78
C TYR A 168 5.57 15.74 -5.89
N LEU A 169 5.43 14.40 -5.86
CA LEU A 169 4.58 13.67 -6.79
C LEU A 169 3.13 14.18 -6.78
N ALA A 170 2.55 14.36 -5.59
CA ALA A 170 1.17 14.85 -5.44
C ALA A 170 1.01 16.28 -6.00
N MET A 171 1.93 17.18 -5.67
CA MET A 171 1.91 18.56 -6.18
C MET A 171 2.09 18.63 -7.70
N GLU A 172 2.99 17.81 -8.26
CA GLU A 172 3.26 17.76 -9.70
C GLU A 172 2.09 17.16 -10.49
N SER A 173 1.50 16.08 -9.99
CA SER A 173 0.40 15.40 -10.67
C SER A 173 -0.95 16.11 -10.53
N GLY A 174 -1.14 16.92 -9.48
CA GLY A 174 -2.42 17.51 -9.13
C GLY A 174 -3.49 16.50 -8.69
N VAL A 175 -3.16 15.21 -8.60
CA VAL A 175 -4.09 14.14 -8.23
C VAL A 175 -4.44 14.27 -6.73
N PRO A 176 -5.75 14.20 -6.36
CA PRO A 176 -6.16 14.30 -4.96
C PRO A 176 -5.50 13.22 -4.08
N VAL A 177 -5.02 13.64 -2.91
CA VAL A 177 -4.44 12.75 -1.90
C VAL A 177 -5.51 12.35 -0.91
N VAL A 178 -5.67 11.05 -0.70
CA VAL A 178 -6.54 10.49 0.36
C VAL A 178 -5.66 9.95 1.47
N PRO A 179 -5.61 10.60 2.64
CA PRO A 179 -4.98 10.02 3.81
C PRO A 179 -5.74 8.76 4.23
N VAL A 180 -5.03 7.69 4.59
CA VAL A 180 -5.64 6.46 5.11
C VAL A 180 -4.94 6.04 6.38
N THR A 181 -5.70 5.84 7.46
CA THR A 181 -5.16 5.30 8.69
C THR A 181 -5.35 3.79 8.74
N ILE A 182 -4.27 3.06 9.00
CA ILE A 182 -4.25 1.62 9.22
C ILE A 182 -4.01 1.37 10.72
N LEU A 183 -4.88 0.58 11.34
CA LEU A 183 -4.87 0.29 12.78
C LEU A 183 -4.90 -1.22 13.02
N GLY A 184 -4.11 -1.69 13.97
CA GLY A 184 -4.14 -3.07 14.48
C GLY A 184 -3.38 -4.08 13.63
N SER A 185 -2.77 -3.69 12.50
CA SER A 185 -1.97 -4.61 11.68
C SER A 185 -0.64 -4.98 12.35
N GLU A 186 -0.09 -4.11 13.18
CA GLU A 186 1.10 -4.32 14.01
C GLU A 186 0.92 -5.44 15.04
N ASP A 187 -0.27 -5.56 15.62
CA ASP A 187 -0.61 -6.61 16.59
C ASP A 187 -0.74 -7.98 15.92
N LEU A 188 -1.18 -7.99 14.66
CA LEU A 188 -1.35 -9.21 13.90
C LEU A 188 -0.03 -9.71 13.32
N MET A 189 0.80 -8.80 12.80
CA MET A 189 2.10 -9.13 12.20
C MET A 189 3.07 -7.96 12.37
N GLY A 190 3.78 -7.90 13.49
CA GLY A 190 4.78 -6.86 13.75
C GLY A 190 5.97 -6.92 12.79
N LYS A 191 6.76 -5.84 12.76
CA LYS A 191 7.97 -5.72 11.94
C LYS A 191 8.97 -6.85 12.25
N GLY A 192 9.35 -7.62 11.21
CA GLY A 192 10.26 -8.76 11.35
C GLY A 192 9.58 -10.10 11.62
N SER A 193 8.29 -10.12 11.95
CA SER A 193 7.52 -11.35 12.10
C SER A 193 7.11 -11.93 10.75
N VAL A 194 7.02 -13.25 10.67
CA VAL A 194 6.37 -14.01 9.60
C VAL A 194 5.08 -14.66 10.07
N LEU A 195 4.81 -14.58 11.38
CA LEU A 195 3.62 -15.15 12.01
C LEU A 195 2.49 -14.12 11.95
N ILE A 196 1.36 -14.53 11.39
CA ILE A 196 0.13 -13.73 11.35
C ILE A 196 -0.79 -14.24 12.47
N ARG A 197 -1.11 -13.36 13.41
CA ARG A 197 -2.13 -13.64 14.43
C ARG A 197 -3.51 -13.30 13.87
N PRO A 198 -4.54 -14.13 14.09
CA PRO A 198 -5.92 -13.76 13.76
C PRO A 198 -6.34 -12.49 14.48
N GLY A 199 -7.11 -11.64 13.81
CA GLY A 199 -7.62 -10.41 14.39
C GLY A 199 -8.19 -9.45 13.36
N THR A 200 -8.42 -8.21 13.77
CA THR A 200 -9.05 -7.18 12.94
C THR A 200 -8.07 -6.06 12.64
N VAL A 201 -7.99 -5.70 11.36
CA VAL A 201 -7.35 -4.47 10.89
C VAL A 201 -8.44 -3.49 10.50
N LYS A 202 -8.34 -2.25 10.98
CA LYS A 202 -9.26 -1.18 10.61
C LYS A 202 -8.57 -0.23 9.63
N LEU A 203 -9.25 0.08 8.53
CA LEU A 203 -8.87 1.09 7.55
C LEU A 203 -9.83 2.28 7.66
N VAL A 204 -9.29 3.48 7.89
CA VAL A 204 -10.08 4.72 7.90
C VAL A 204 -9.62 5.58 6.73
N PHE A 205 -10.50 5.77 5.75
CA PHE A 205 -10.29 6.66 4.62
C PHE A 205 -10.76 8.06 4.99
N HIS A 206 -9.86 9.04 4.92
CA HIS A 206 -10.18 10.44 5.19
C HIS A 206 -10.61 11.16 3.91
N GLY A 207 -11.10 12.38 4.06
CA GLY A 207 -11.50 13.22 2.93
C GLY A 207 -10.33 13.48 1.97
N PRO A 208 -10.60 13.55 0.64
CA PRO A 208 -9.58 13.87 -0.34
C PRO A 208 -9.04 15.30 -0.15
N LEU A 209 -7.72 15.43 -0.20
CA LEU A 209 -6.99 16.70 -0.16
C LEU A 209 -6.54 17.04 -1.58
N LEU A 210 -7.02 18.16 -2.12
CA LEU A 210 -6.60 18.65 -3.44
C LEU A 210 -5.26 19.36 -3.32
N PRO A 211 -4.19 18.94 -4.00
CA PRO A 211 -2.89 19.61 -3.93
C PRO A 211 -2.93 21.08 -4.28
N ALA A 212 -3.81 21.47 -5.22
CA ALA A 212 -3.99 22.87 -5.62
C ALA A 212 -4.50 23.81 -4.50
N ASN A 213 -5.04 23.27 -3.41
CA ASN A 213 -5.48 24.05 -2.25
C ASN A 213 -4.34 24.39 -1.28
N PHE A 214 -3.11 23.93 -1.55
CA PHE A 214 -1.96 24.13 -0.68
C PHE A 214 -0.89 24.97 -1.40
N ALA A 215 -0.45 26.06 -0.76
CA ALA A 215 0.57 26.93 -1.32
C ALA A 215 1.95 26.25 -1.38
N GLN A 216 2.23 25.38 -0.41
CA GLN A 216 3.49 24.66 -0.29
C GLN A 216 3.23 23.20 0.01
N LYS A 217 4.19 22.33 -0.40
CA LYS A 217 4.08 20.90 -0.11
C LYS A 217 4.14 20.60 1.39
N GLU A 218 4.77 21.45 2.18
CA GLU A 218 4.85 21.34 3.63
C GLU A 218 3.47 21.39 4.27
N ASP A 219 2.59 22.24 3.76
CA ASP A 219 1.19 22.34 4.23
C ASP A 219 0.42 21.07 3.90
N LEU A 220 0.63 20.50 2.71
CA LEU A 220 0.03 19.21 2.32
C LEU A 220 0.57 18.05 3.17
N ILE A 221 1.90 18.05 3.50
CA ILE A 221 2.50 17.05 4.40
C ILE A 221 1.79 17.07 5.75
N GLU A 222 1.63 18.27 6.32
CA GLU A 222 0.99 18.43 7.63
C GLU A 222 -0.48 18.03 7.59
N ALA A 223 -1.23 18.41 6.56
CA ALA A 223 -2.63 18.04 6.40
C ALA A 223 -2.82 16.51 6.28
N VAL A 224 -1.96 15.83 5.50
CA VAL A 224 -2.00 14.35 5.40
C VAL A 224 -1.63 13.72 6.73
N ARG A 225 -0.60 14.25 7.42
CA ARG A 225 -0.18 13.77 8.74
C ARG A 225 -1.30 13.89 9.77
N GLN A 226 -1.95 15.06 9.83
CA GLN A 226 -3.09 15.30 10.72
C GLN A 226 -4.27 14.38 10.40
N GLY A 227 -4.58 14.19 9.10
CA GLY A 227 -5.61 13.25 8.66
C GLY A 227 -5.33 11.84 9.20
N ILE A 228 -4.13 11.30 8.98
CA ILE A 228 -3.76 9.95 9.47
C ILE A 228 -3.76 9.92 11.00
N ALA A 229 -3.17 10.92 11.67
CA ALA A 229 -3.06 10.98 13.12
C ALA A 229 -4.42 11.10 13.81
N SER A 230 -5.43 11.71 13.16
CA SER A 230 -6.76 11.91 13.75
C SER A 230 -7.44 10.61 14.18
N ALA A 231 -7.23 9.52 13.44
CA ALA A 231 -7.80 8.22 13.75
C ALA A 231 -6.86 7.33 14.61
N LEU A 232 -5.58 7.73 14.80
CA LEU A 232 -4.66 6.99 15.65
C LEU A 232 -4.91 7.28 17.14
N PRO A 233 -4.68 6.29 18.04
CA PRO A 233 -4.60 6.53 19.47
C PRO A 233 -3.58 7.64 19.79
N PRO A 234 -3.81 8.50 20.81
CA PRO A 234 -2.91 9.62 21.14
C PRO A 234 -1.43 9.22 21.29
N ALA A 235 -1.18 8.05 21.89
CA ALA A 235 0.18 7.53 22.10
C ALA A 235 0.93 7.18 20.79
N LEU A 236 0.24 7.02 19.66
CA LEU A 236 0.82 6.62 18.37
C LEU A 236 0.92 7.78 17.36
N ARG A 237 0.46 8.99 17.71
CA ARG A 237 0.41 10.13 16.79
C ARG A 237 1.77 10.75 16.48
N GLU A 238 2.73 10.61 17.38
CA GLU A 238 4.05 11.22 17.26
C GLU A 238 5.15 10.17 17.29
N ALA A 239 6.19 10.39 16.49
CA ALA A 239 7.38 9.54 16.52
C ALA A 239 8.11 9.67 17.86
N ASN A 240 8.55 8.56 18.41
CA ASN A 240 9.55 8.59 19.49
C ASN A 240 10.92 8.90 18.87
N LEU A 241 11.40 10.14 19.00
CA LEU A 241 12.67 10.57 18.45
C LEU A 241 13.88 9.88 19.11
N ASP A 242 13.69 9.25 20.27
CA ASP A 242 14.72 8.54 21.03
C ASP A 242 14.80 7.03 20.71
N ALA A 243 13.92 6.51 19.83
CA ALA A 243 13.95 5.10 19.46
C ALA A 243 15.06 4.82 18.42
N PRO A 244 15.94 3.81 18.62
CA PRO A 244 16.97 3.45 17.65
C PRO A 244 16.33 2.99 16.33
N ALA A 245 16.93 3.42 15.22
CA ALA A 245 16.47 3.20 13.85
C ALA A 245 16.48 1.69 13.44
#